data_89c3844cf6b3aa6dd53f9140041473fb
#
_entry.id   89c3844cf6b3aa6dd53f9140041473fb
#
_cell.length_a   1.000
_cell.length_b   1.000
_cell.length_c   1.000
_cell.angle_alpha   90.00
_cell.angle_beta   90.00
_cell.angle_gamma   90.00
#
_symmetry.space_group_name_H-M   'P 1'
#
loop_
_entity.id
_entity.type
_entity.pdbx_description
1 polymer ?
#
loop_
_entity_poly.entity_id
_entity_poly.type
_entity_poly.pdbx_seq_one_letter_code
_entity_poly.pdbx_strand_id
1 'polypeptide(L)'
;MAKGFRGGFGGMGGNMGALMQQAQKMQRDIEAAKAEIDALEVDATAGGGVVKILISGTHEIKSLEIDPSAVDPDDVEMLQDMIVAAYNEASRKLAEISAEKMSKATGGAQLPF
;
A
#
# COMPACT_ATOMS: atom_id res chain seq x y z
N MET A 1 29.83 -30.44 -29.39
CA MET A 1 29.64 -29.11 -28.88
C MET A 1 28.19 -28.76 -28.61
N ALA A 2 27.33 -28.87 -29.61
CA ALA A 2 25.91 -28.61 -29.46
C ALA A 2 25.26 -29.54 -28.44
N LYS A 3 25.71 -30.78 -28.36
CA LYS A 3 25.17 -31.76 -27.43
C LYS A 3 25.42 -31.41 -25.97
N GLY A 4 26.60 -30.96 -25.64
CA GLY A 4 26.92 -30.56 -24.26
C GLY A 4 26.13 -29.37 -23.83
N PHE A 5 25.92 -28.46 -24.71
CA PHE A 5 25.13 -27.26 -24.43
C PHE A 5 23.65 -27.61 -24.18
N ARG A 6 23.11 -28.51 -24.98
CA ARG A 6 21.74 -28.97 -24.81
C ARG A 6 21.54 -29.72 -23.51
N GLY A 7 22.52 -30.51 -23.13
CA GLY A 7 22.45 -31.23 -21.86
C GLY A 7 22.32 -30.32 -20.69
N GLY A 8 23.08 -29.23 -20.66
CA GLY A 8 23.00 -28.24 -19.65
C GLY A 8 21.65 -27.52 -19.62
N PHE A 9 21.15 -27.22 -20.79
CA PHE A 9 19.86 -26.59 -20.93
C PHE A 9 18.72 -27.50 -20.46
N GLY A 10 18.81 -28.76 -20.78
CA GLY A 10 17.80 -29.73 -20.37
C GLY A 10 17.68 -29.85 -18.86
N GLY A 11 18.82 -29.82 -18.17
CA GLY A 11 18.82 -29.85 -16.71
C GLY A 11 18.22 -28.60 -16.07
N MET A 12 18.51 -27.46 -16.68
CA MET A 12 17.97 -26.19 -16.22
C MET A 12 16.50 -25.99 -16.58
N GLY A 13 16.07 -26.63 -17.65
CA GLY A 13 14.70 -26.51 -18.14
C GLY A 13 13.65 -26.91 -17.11
N GLY A 14 13.91 -27.96 -16.34
CA GLY A 14 13.01 -28.39 -15.27
C GLY A 14 12.91 -27.38 -14.14
N ASN A 15 14.04 -26.81 -13.76
CA ASN A 15 14.07 -25.75 -12.75
C ASN A 15 13.45 -24.46 -13.26
N MET A 16 13.63 -24.17 -14.53
CA MET A 16 13.04 -22.97 -15.12
C MET A 16 11.52 -23.02 -15.11
N GLY A 17 10.94 -24.17 -15.38
CA GLY A 17 9.48 -24.33 -15.30
C GLY A 17 8.95 -24.04 -13.91
N ALA A 18 9.61 -24.56 -12.88
CA ALA A 18 9.22 -24.32 -11.50
C ALA A 18 9.41 -22.85 -11.11
N LEU A 19 10.52 -22.26 -11.57
CA LEU A 19 10.80 -20.84 -11.31
C LEU A 19 9.77 -19.94 -11.98
N MET A 20 9.37 -20.29 -13.20
CA MET A 20 8.35 -19.51 -13.91
C MET A 20 7.00 -19.59 -13.23
N GLN A 21 6.63 -20.76 -12.73
CA GLN A 21 5.39 -20.93 -11.98
C GLN A 21 5.42 -20.11 -10.71
N GLN A 22 6.55 -20.10 -9.99
CA GLN A 22 6.73 -19.29 -8.81
C GLN A 22 6.62 -17.81 -9.13
N ALA A 23 7.23 -17.37 -10.20
CA ALA A 23 7.18 -15.98 -10.62
C ALA A 23 5.76 -15.56 -10.99
N GLN A 24 5.04 -16.41 -11.68
CA GLN A 24 3.65 -16.15 -12.04
C GLN A 24 2.75 -16.08 -10.81
N LYS A 25 2.98 -16.98 -9.86
CA LYS A 25 2.23 -16.97 -8.61
C LYS A 25 2.49 -15.70 -7.82
N MET A 26 3.76 -15.31 -7.71
CA MET A 26 4.14 -14.08 -7.04
C MET A 26 3.50 -12.86 -7.69
N GLN A 27 3.50 -12.82 -9.02
CA GLN A 27 2.89 -11.72 -9.75
C GLN A 27 1.39 -11.64 -9.47
N ARG A 28 0.69 -12.77 -9.45
CA ARG A 28 -0.73 -12.81 -9.12
C ARG A 28 -0.97 -12.35 -7.68
N ASP A 29 -0.11 -12.77 -6.77
CA ASP A 29 -0.23 -12.39 -5.36
C ASP A 29 0.00 -10.89 -5.18
N ILE A 30 0.95 -10.32 -5.91
CA ILE A 30 1.22 -8.88 -5.89
C ILE A 30 0.02 -8.11 -6.45
N GLU A 31 -0.54 -8.58 -7.56
CA GLU A 31 -1.72 -7.94 -8.17
C GLU A 31 -2.92 -8.01 -7.23
N ALA A 32 -3.13 -9.15 -6.58
CA ALA A 32 -4.19 -9.31 -5.60
C ALA A 32 -3.99 -8.38 -4.39
N ALA A 33 -2.77 -8.28 -3.90
CA ALA A 33 -2.43 -7.38 -2.80
C ALA A 33 -2.67 -5.93 -3.19
N LYS A 34 -2.31 -5.56 -4.40
CA LYS A 34 -2.53 -4.21 -4.90
C LYS A 34 -4.02 -3.88 -4.97
N ALA A 35 -4.83 -4.82 -5.44
CA ALA A 35 -6.28 -4.64 -5.48
C ALA A 35 -6.87 -4.50 -4.07
N GLU A 36 -6.37 -5.28 -3.11
CA GLU A 36 -6.78 -5.15 -1.72
C GLU A 36 -6.39 -3.80 -1.14
N ILE A 37 -5.17 -3.34 -1.44
CA ILE A 37 -4.71 -2.03 -0.99
C ILE A 37 -5.59 -0.92 -1.56
N ASP A 38 -5.88 -0.98 -2.85
CA ASP A 38 -6.70 0.04 -3.51
C ASP A 38 -8.12 0.10 -2.92
N ALA A 39 -8.62 -1.02 -2.41
CA ALA A 39 -9.94 -1.12 -1.81
C ALA A 39 -9.98 -0.72 -0.33
N LEU A 40 -8.84 -0.44 0.27
CA LEU A 40 -8.77 -0.04 1.67
C LEU A 40 -9.43 1.31 1.91
N GLU A 41 -9.93 1.46 3.13
CA GLU A 41 -10.36 2.75 3.65
C GLU A 41 -9.65 2.95 4.97
N VAL A 42 -8.98 4.08 5.11
CA VAL A 42 -8.18 4.38 6.30
C VAL A 42 -8.63 5.73 6.84
N ASP A 43 -8.91 5.75 8.13
CA ASP A 43 -9.33 6.99 8.79
C ASP A 43 -8.26 7.46 9.77
N ALA A 44 -8.29 8.75 10.03
CA ALA A 44 -7.45 9.37 11.04
C ALA A 44 -8.13 10.63 11.57
N THR A 45 -7.71 11.05 12.74
CA THR A 45 -8.24 12.25 13.39
C THR A 45 -7.12 13.18 13.80
N ALA A 46 -7.48 14.42 14.04
CA ALA A 46 -6.58 15.42 14.60
C ALA A 46 -7.36 16.33 15.55
N GLY A 47 -6.63 17.06 16.37
CA GLY A 47 -7.23 18.02 17.30
C GLY A 47 -8.14 17.38 18.34
N GLY A 48 -7.82 16.16 18.77
CA GLY A 48 -8.64 15.47 19.76
C GLY A 48 -9.93 14.89 19.17
N GLY A 49 -9.97 14.71 17.86
CA GLY A 49 -11.12 14.12 17.17
C GLY A 49 -12.05 15.14 16.51
N VAL A 50 -11.73 16.42 16.57
CA VAL A 50 -12.58 17.45 15.96
C VAL A 50 -12.45 17.47 14.43
N VAL A 51 -11.37 16.92 13.89
CA VAL A 51 -11.19 16.74 12.45
C VAL A 51 -11.00 15.25 12.21
N LYS A 52 -11.80 14.69 11.32
CA LYS A 52 -11.73 13.29 10.95
C LYS A 52 -11.69 13.18 9.44
N ILE A 53 -10.76 12.38 8.93
CA ILE A 53 -10.58 12.18 7.50
C ILE A 53 -10.64 10.69 7.18
N LEU A 54 -11.22 10.37 6.04
CA LEU A 54 -11.25 9.02 5.50
C LEU A 54 -10.65 9.05 4.10
N ILE A 55 -9.64 8.24 3.88
CA ILE A 55 -9.00 8.13 2.57
C ILE A 55 -9.12 6.71 2.03
N SER A 56 -9.07 6.59 0.70
CA SER A 56 -9.00 5.30 0.04
C SER A 56 -7.56 4.83 -0.08
N GLY A 57 -7.38 3.56 -0.45
CA GLY A 57 -6.06 3.03 -0.73
C GLY A 57 -5.37 3.67 -1.92
N THR A 58 -6.11 4.41 -2.72
CA THR A 58 -5.58 5.19 -3.84
C THR A 58 -5.26 6.62 -3.45
N HIS A 59 -5.25 6.93 -2.15
CA HIS A 59 -4.97 8.26 -1.59
C HIS A 59 -6.04 9.31 -1.91
N GLU A 60 -7.21 8.87 -2.28
CA GLU A 60 -8.33 9.77 -2.50
C GLU A 60 -9.04 10.05 -1.19
N ILE A 61 -9.32 11.31 -0.91
CA ILE A 61 -10.09 11.69 0.28
C ILE A 61 -11.55 11.37 0.02
N LYS A 62 -12.11 10.45 0.79
CA LYS A 62 -13.50 10.04 0.64
C LYS A 62 -14.43 10.87 1.49
N SER A 63 -13.99 11.28 2.66
CA SER A 63 -14.78 12.16 3.51
C SER A 63 -13.88 12.97 4.43
N LEU A 64 -14.38 14.11 4.81
CA LEU A 64 -13.74 15.01 5.77
C LEU A 64 -14.83 15.55 6.67
N GLU A 65 -14.73 15.24 7.96
CA GLU A 65 -15.67 15.69 8.97
C GLU A 65 -14.96 16.68 9.88
N ILE A 66 -15.59 17.84 10.08
CA ILE A 66 -15.06 18.89 10.95
C ILE A 66 -16.13 19.23 11.96
N ASP A 67 -15.78 19.10 13.25
CA ASP A 67 -16.67 19.54 14.31
C ASP A 67 -16.79 21.07 14.26
N PRO A 68 -17.99 21.62 14.25
CA PRO A 68 -18.16 23.08 14.19
C PRO A 68 -17.39 23.83 15.28
N SER A 69 -17.17 23.21 16.43
CA SER A 69 -16.41 23.83 17.52
C SER A 69 -14.95 24.09 17.16
N ALA A 70 -14.44 23.40 16.12
CA ALA A 70 -13.06 23.59 15.65
C ALA A 70 -12.94 24.75 14.66
N VAL A 71 -14.05 25.30 14.20
CA VAL A 71 -14.06 26.36 13.20
C VAL A 71 -14.06 27.72 13.90
N ASP A 72 -12.90 28.34 13.93
CA ASP A 72 -12.71 29.67 14.50
C ASP A 72 -12.30 30.61 13.37
N PRO A 73 -13.18 31.57 13.00
CA PRO A 73 -12.84 32.51 11.92
C PRO A 73 -11.59 33.36 12.19
N ASP A 74 -11.23 33.48 13.47
CA ASP A 74 -10.04 34.24 13.85
C ASP A 74 -8.77 33.38 13.84
N ASP A 75 -8.90 32.08 13.67
CA ASP A 75 -7.77 31.16 13.65
C ASP A 75 -7.96 30.05 12.60
N VAL A 76 -8.07 30.45 11.36
CA VAL A 76 -8.26 29.52 10.25
C VAL A 76 -7.01 28.64 10.05
N GLU A 77 -5.84 29.18 10.38
CA GLU A 77 -4.58 28.46 10.25
C GLU A 77 -4.56 27.20 11.13
N MET A 78 -5.10 27.29 12.34
CA MET A 78 -5.20 26.11 13.21
C MET A 78 -6.03 25.01 12.56
N LEU A 79 -7.15 25.36 11.93
CA LEU A 79 -7.99 24.38 11.23
C LEU A 79 -7.24 23.76 10.05
N GLN A 80 -6.53 24.57 9.28
CA GLN A 80 -5.72 24.09 8.16
C GLN A 80 -4.68 23.07 8.63
N ASP A 81 -3.99 23.39 9.73
CA ASP A 81 -2.96 22.52 10.28
C ASP A 81 -3.55 21.19 10.77
N MET A 82 -4.74 21.23 11.37
CA MET A 82 -5.41 20.00 11.81
C MET A 82 -5.81 19.12 10.64
N ILE A 83 -6.29 19.70 9.55
CA ILE A 83 -6.64 18.94 8.35
C ILE A 83 -5.40 18.28 7.75
N VAL A 84 -4.31 19.03 7.64
CA VAL A 84 -3.04 18.49 7.14
C VAL A 84 -2.55 17.36 8.04
N ALA A 85 -2.61 17.54 9.35
CA ALA A 85 -2.17 16.51 10.29
C ALA A 85 -3.02 15.25 10.17
N ALA A 86 -4.34 15.39 10.03
CA ALA A 86 -5.23 14.24 9.88
C ALA A 86 -4.93 13.47 8.60
N TYR A 87 -4.73 14.17 7.49
CA TYR A 87 -4.41 13.52 6.22
C TYR A 87 -3.05 12.81 6.29
N ASN A 88 -2.06 13.46 6.85
CA ASN A 88 -0.72 12.88 6.94
C ASN A 88 -0.73 11.62 7.81
N GLU A 89 -1.50 11.62 8.88
CA GLU A 89 -1.65 10.44 9.73
C GLU A 89 -2.36 9.31 8.99
N ALA A 90 -3.42 9.61 8.25
CA ALA A 90 -4.11 8.62 7.44
C ALA A 90 -3.18 8.04 6.37
N SER A 91 -2.41 8.89 5.72
CA SER A 91 -1.44 8.49 4.71
C SER A 91 -0.35 7.59 5.31
N ARG A 92 0.12 7.90 6.51
CA ARG A 92 1.10 7.09 7.21
C ARG A 92 0.55 5.71 7.53
N LYS A 93 -0.68 5.64 8.06
CA LYS A 93 -1.35 4.37 8.34
C LYS A 93 -1.52 3.55 7.07
N LEU A 94 -1.94 4.19 5.99
CA LEU A 94 -2.10 3.52 4.72
C LEU A 94 -0.78 2.93 4.22
N ALA A 95 0.30 3.68 4.34
CA ALA A 95 1.62 3.21 3.93
C ALA A 95 2.05 1.97 4.73
N GLU A 96 1.78 1.96 6.04
CA GLU A 96 2.11 0.80 6.88
C GLU A 96 1.31 -0.44 6.48
N ILE A 97 0.01 -0.28 6.28
CA ILE A 97 -0.86 -1.40 5.88
C ILE A 97 -0.47 -1.91 4.50
N SER A 98 -0.20 -0.99 3.58
CA SER A 98 0.20 -1.33 2.21
C SER A 98 1.51 -2.11 2.20
N ALA A 99 2.49 -1.66 2.97
CA ALA A 99 3.78 -2.34 3.08
C ALA A 99 3.62 -3.75 3.64
N GLU A 100 2.78 -3.92 4.66
CA GLU A 100 2.52 -5.23 5.25
C GLU A 100 1.86 -6.17 4.25
N LYS A 101 0.84 -5.69 3.53
CA LYS A 101 0.15 -6.51 2.53
C LYS A 101 1.08 -6.89 1.39
N MET A 102 1.91 -5.96 0.94
CA MET A 102 2.86 -6.23 -0.13
C MET A 102 3.95 -7.21 0.32
N SER A 103 4.41 -7.08 1.55
CA SER A 103 5.39 -8.01 2.12
C SER A 103 4.85 -9.43 2.14
N LYS A 104 3.60 -9.61 2.53
CA LYS A 104 2.95 -10.93 2.53
C LYS A 104 2.82 -11.48 1.10
N ALA A 105 2.50 -10.62 0.15
CA ALA A 105 2.34 -11.03 -1.25
C ALA A 105 3.65 -11.51 -1.85
N THR A 106 4.78 -10.95 -1.40
CA THR A 106 6.10 -11.35 -1.88
C THR A 106 6.74 -12.45 -1.03
N GLY A 107 5.96 -13.06 -0.12
CA GLY A 107 6.44 -14.14 0.73
C GLY A 107 7.46 -13.69 1.77
N GLY A 108 7.42 -12.42 2.16
CA GLY A 108 8.36 -11.86 3.12
C GLY A 108 9.70 -11.47 2.51
N ALA A 109 9.86 -11.60 1.20
CA ALA A 109 11.09 -11.20 0.54
C ALA A 109 11.24 -9.68 0.57
N GLN A 110 12.44 -9.22 0.89
CA GLN A 110 12.72 -7.81 0.85
C GLN A 110 12.96 -7.37 -0.59
N LEU A 111 12.21 -6.39 -1.03
CA LEU A 111 12.39 -5.81 -2.35
C LEU A 111 13.39 -4.66 -2.26
N PRO A 112 14.19 -4.46 -3.33
CA PRO A 112 15.26 -3.45 -3.28
C PRO A 112 14.77 -2.01 -3.47
N PHE A 113 13.53 -1.75 -3.19
CA PHE A 113 12.99 -0.41 -3.32
C PHE A 113 12.10 0.00 -2.17
#